data_674bc462816c3ce4afdcb43f2cdc6014
#
_entry.id   674bc462816c3ce4afdcb43f2cdc6014
#
_cell.length_a   1.000
_cell.length_b   1.000
_cell.length_c   1.000
_cell.angle_alpha   90.00
_cell.angle_beta   90.00
_cell.angle_gamma   90.00
#
_symmetry.space_group_name_H-M   'P 1'
#
loop_
_entity.id
_entity.type
_entity.pdbx_description
1 polymer ?
#
loop_
_entity_poly.entity_id
_entity_poly.type
_entity_poly.pdbx_seq_one_letter_code
_entity_poly.pdbx_strand_id
1 'polypeptide(L)'
;MSNPEQFHRASRRQLLQAGAAGVAVLAAPAIVRAQTGPKIRIGFWPVAAGLPFFAALEKGYFKEAGLDVEPLKFAGAQQVMEAMLSGRGDGSANGTGTANLAIGEIAQPGLFKIFCTNPSNVKYVLDEFITGKDSAIKTMADLKGKRVASGPGIQNTTLCKTMLERAGATGATVTELPIGQHVASLVAGQVDACYTLEPTGTIGRMNGTTRVIEAGVVAKYILGDPMAPWHGGAGSLTTEFIKKNPEVSKKFIAAYARGVELVRTKPDEARQFMKGYTAIEGPLTAEVPLASYMLYNEFKPSDIAYFQKFYDLFSDKGIFEKKVPVEPLIYKA
;
A
#
# COMPACT_ATOMS: atom_id res chain seq x y z
N MET A 1 12.20 11.19 93.96
CA MET A 1 13.26 10.28 93.59
C MET A 1 12.89 9.66 92.26
N SER A 2 13.28 10.24 91.18
CA SER A 2 12.87 9.89 89.83
C SER A 2 14.18 9.52 89.05
N ASN A 3 14.15 8.34 88.47
CA ASN A 3 15.21 7.79 87.71
C ASN A 3 15.03 8.19 86.20
N PRO A 4 16.02 8.69 85.48
CA PRO A 4 15.85 9.06 84.06
C PRO A 4 16.18 7.86 83.16
N GLU A 5 15.28 7.62 82.22
CA GLU A 5 15.42 6.64 81.15
C GLU A 5 16.59 6.97 80.22
N GLN A 6 17.40 5.96 79.96
CA GLN A 6 18.52 6.03 78.98
C GLN A 6 17.99 5.73 77.56
N PHE A 7 17.96 6.76 76.71
CA PHE A 7 17.76 6.57 75.28
C PHE A 7 19.05 6.05 74.65
N HIS A 8 19.02 4.82 74.16
CA HIS A 8 20.08 4.28 73.33
C HIS A 8 20.03 4.87 71.94
N ARG A 9 20.95 5.73 71.60
CA ARG A 9 21.16 6.23 70.23
C ARG A 9 21.79 5.14 69.37
N ALA A 10 21.04 4.59 68.42
CA ALA A 10 21.57 3.73 67.38
C ALA A 10 22.64 4.47 66.58
N SER A 11 23.83 3.84 66.42
CA SER A 11 24.97 4.44 65.75
C SER A 11 24.72 4.53 64.24
N ARG A 12 25.20 5.62 63.61
CA ARG A 12 25.12 5.84 62.14
C ARG A 12 25.61 4.66 61.33
N ARG A 13 26.44 3.81 61.89
CA ARG A 13 27.01 2.60 61.25
C ARG A 13 25.98 1.47 61.16
N GLN A 14 25.05 1.35 62.08
CA GLN A 14 23.98 0.33 62.08
C GLN A 14 22.84 0.71 61.13
N LEU A 15 22.58 1.99 60.92
CA LEU A 15 21.60 2.49 59.90
C LEU A 15 22.11 2.29 58.48
N LEU A 16 23.42 2.33 58.23
CA LEU A 16 24.00 2.09 56.91
C LEU A 16 24.06 0.61 56.54
N GLN A 17 24.04 -0.31 57.47
CA GLN A 17 24.03 -1.75 57.19
C GLN A 17 22.63 -2.31 56.96
N ALA A 18 21.56 -1.65 57.42
CA ALA A 18 20.17 -2.05 57.15
C ALA A 18 19.69 -1.55 55.78
N GLY A 19 20.33 -0.54 55.17
CA GLY A 19 19.96 0.02 53.87
C GLY A 19 20.53 -0.71 52.65
N ALA A 20 21.49 -1.62 52.83
CA ALA A 20 22.18 -2.29 51.71
C ALA A 20 21.56 -3.61 51.22
N ALA A 21 20.56 -4.14 51.96
CA ALA A 21 19.90 -5.40 51.60
C ALA A 21 18.58 -5.30 50.85
N GLY A 22 18.08 -4.07 50.64
CA GLY A 22 16.72 -3.82 50.09
C GLY A 22 16.67 -3.32 48.62
N VAL A 23 17.77 -3.11 47.92
CA VAL A 23 17.77 -2.45 46.59
C VAL A 23 18.29 -3.33 45.44
N ALA A 24 18.55 -4.62 45.69
CA ALA A 24 19.15 -5.50 44.68
C ALA A 24 18.14 -6.25 43.76
N VAL A 25 16.84 -5.95 43.78
CA VAL A 25 15.84 -6.76 43.02
C VAL A 25 15.09 -5.97 41.91
N LEU A 26 15.36 -4.69 41.63
CA LEU A 26 14.61 -3.93 40.61
C LEU A 26 15.43 -3.34 39.48
N ALA A 27 16.64 -3.82 39.22
CA ALA A 27 17.39 -3.46 38.02
C ALA A 27 17.73 -4.71 37.20
N ALA A 28 16.72 -5.47 36.79
CA ALA A 28 16.88 -6.25 35.58
C ALA A 28 16.93 -5.23 34.43
N PRO A 29 18.07 -5.05 33.73
CA PRO A 29 18.04 -4.23 32.53
C PRO A 29 17.01 -4.88 31.64
N ALA A 30 15.98 -4.13 31.23
CA ALA A 30 15.19 -4.50 30.08
C ALA A 30 16.21 -4.69 28.96
N ILE A 31 16.49 -5.95 28.63
CA ILE A 31 17.29 -6.29 27.45
C ILE A 31 16.44 -5.78 26.30
N VAL A 32 16.65 -4.52 25.91
CA VAL A 32 16.27 -4.03 24.60
C VAL A 32 17.05 -4.95 23.66
N ARG A 33 16.40 -6.00 23.20
CA ARG A 33 16.94 -6.82 22.12
C ARG A 33 17.19 -5.84 20.99
N ALA A 34 18.46 -5.45 20.81
CA ALA A 34 18.88 -4.74 19.64
C ALA A 34 18.34 -5.53 18.44
N GLN A 35 17.60 -4.88 17.57
CA GLN A 35 17.16 -5.48 16.31
C GLN A 35 18.42 -5.86 15.54
N THR A 36 18.79 -7.14 15.57
CA THR A 36 20.06 -7.66 15.01
C THR A 36 19.94 -8.05 13.53
N GLY A 37 18.80 -7.80 12.92
CA GLY A 37 18.53 -8.11 11.52
C GLY A 37 18.82 -6.95 10.57
N PRO A 38 18.92 -7.21 9.26
CA PRO A 38 19.05 -6.17 8.27
C PRO A 38 17.81 -5.28 8.29
N LYS A 39 18.02 -3.96 8.05
CA LYS A 39 16.92 -3.03 7.80
C LYS A 39 16.23 -3.41 6.51
N ILE A 40 14.89 -3.44 6.50
CA ILE A 40 14.06 -3.80 5.35
C ILE A 40 13.38 -2.54 4.83
N ARG A 41 13.78 -2.05 3.67
CA ARG A 41 13.29 -0.81 3.06
C ARG A 41 12.13 -1.11 2.11
N ILE A 42 10.92 -0.75 2.50
CA ILE A 42 9.70 -1.03 1.73
C ILE A 42 9.13 0.25 1.14
N GLY A 43 9.15 0.32 -0.19
CA GLY A 43 8.56 1.44 -0.93
C GLY A 43 7.04 1.40 -0.92
N PHE A 44 6.41 2.57 -0.76
CA PHE A 44 4.97 2.74 -0.89
C PHE A 44 4.64 4.13 -1.47
N TRP A 45 3.43 4.29 -1.97
CA TRP A 45 2.85 5.58 -2.35
C TRP A 45 1.45 5.73 -1.73
N PRO A 46 0.89 6.96 -1.63
CA PRO A 46 -0.23 7.26 -0.73
C PRO A 46 -1.60 6.82 -1.28
N VAL A 47 -1.80 5.53 -1.47
CA VAL A 47 -3.08 4.91 -1.90
C VAL A 47 -3.62 3.94 -0.85
N ALA A 48 -4.95 3.79 -0.81
CA ALA A 48 -5.63 2.94 0.16
C ALA A 48 -5.20 1.46 0.09
N ALA A 49 -4.77 0.99 -1.08
CA ALA A 49 -4.30 -0.39 -1.27
C ALA A 49 -3.08 -0.76 -0.39
N GLY A 50 -2.31 0.22 0.08
CA GLY A 50 -1.20 0.01 1.01
C GLY A 50 -1.62 -0.37 2.43
N LEU A 51 -2.91 -0.39 2.73
CA LEU A 51 -3.46 -0.55 4.08
C LEU A 51 -2.91 -1.73 4.88
N PRO A 52 -2.72 -2.95 4.34
CA PRO A 52 -2.13 -4.06 5.13
C PRO A 52 -0.73 -3.74 5.63
N PHE A 53 0.08 -3.06 4.84
CA PHE A 53 1.42 -2.63 5.22
C PHE A 53 1.37 -1.58 6.35
N PHE A 54 0.51 -0.57 6.20
CA PHE A 54 0.33 0.47 7.20
C PHE A 54 -0.16 -0.12 8.53
N ALA A 55 -1.15 -1.02 8.45
CA ALA A 55 -1.67 -1.74 9.61
C ALA A 55 -0.59 -2.59 10.29
N ALA A 56 0.24 -3.31 9.55
CA ALA A 56 1.31 -4.11 10.10
C ALA A 56 2.40 -3.27 10.79
N LEU A 57 2.69 -2.07 10.27
CA LEU A 57 3.60 -1.10 10.89
C LEU A 57 3.02 -0.57 12.22
N GLU A 58 1.81 -0.03 12.19
CA GLU A 58 1.17 0.63 13.33
C GLU A 58 0.82 -0.35 14.46
N LYS A 59 0.42 -1.59 14.12
CA LYS A 59 0.19 -2.67 15.08
C LYS A 59 1.48 -3.28 15.62
N GLY A 60 2.65 -2.87 15.09
CA GLY A 60 3.94 -3.36 15.55
C GLY A 60 4.24 -4.81 15.14
N TYR A 61 3.53 -5.41 14.17
CA TYR A 61 3.70 -6.81 13.78
C TYR A 61 5.11 -7.13 13.28
N PHE A 62 5.75 -6.19 12.60
CA PHE A 62 7.16 -6.34 12.20
C PHE A 62 8.10 -6.32 13.41
N LYS A 63 7.88 -5.40 14.36
CA LYS A 63 8.68 -5.31 15.59
C LYS A 63 8.55 -6.55 16.44
N GLU A 64 7.33 -7.10 16.59
CA GLU A 64 7.08 -8.35 17.30
C GLU A 64 7.80 -9.53 16.64
N ALA A 65 7.96 -9.52 15.31
CA ALA A 65 8.73 -10.51 14.56
C ALA A 65 10.26 -10.28 14.65
N GLY A 66 10.71 -9.24 15.35
CA GLY A 66 12.13 -8.86 15.47
C GLY A 66 12.70 -8.21 14.20
N LEU A 67 11.85 -7.56 13.38
CA LEU A 67 12.22 -6.94 12.10
C LEU A 67 12.31 -5.42 12.21
N ASP A 68 13.33 -4.84 11.58
CA ASP A 68 13.48 -3.40 11.37
C ASP A 68 12.98 -3.04 9.98
N VAL A 69 11.75 -2.53 9.87
CA VAL A 69 11.11 -2.17 8.60
C VAL A 69 11.03 -0.65 8.48
N GLU A 70 11.65 -0.13 7.43
CA GLU A 70 11.64 1.30 7.08
C GLU A 70 10.68 1.53 5.90
N PRO A 71 9.58 2.28 6.12
CA PRO A 71 8.69 2.68 5.05
C PRO A 71 9.29 3.84 4.24
N LEU A 72 9.44 3.67 2.92
CA LEU A 72 9.91 4.69 1.99
C LEU A 72 8.74 5.23 1.18
N LYS A 73 8.34 6.48 1.42
CA LYS A 73 7.23 7.14 0.71
C LYS A 73 7.68 7.73 -0.61
N PHE A 74 6.95 7.43 -1.68
CA PHE A 74 7.17 7.96 -3.03
C PHE A 74 5.91 8.66 -3.56
N ALA A 75 6.05 9.46 -4.61
CA ALA A 75 4.91 10.13 -5.25
C ALA A 75 4.06 9.19 -6.14
N GLY A 76 4.65 8.09 -6.61
CA GLY A 76 3.97 7.13 -7.48
C GLY A 76 4.62 5.75 -7.50
N ALA A 77 3.89 4.78 -8.04
CA ALA A 77 4.31 3.37 -8.10
C ALA A 77 5.57 3.14 -8.96
N GLN A 78 5.78 3.95 -10.00
CA GLN A 78 6.97 3.85 -10.84
C GLN A 78 8.24 4.12 -10.04
N GLN A 79 8.24 5.15 -9.19
CA GLN A 79 9.38 5.48 -8.34
C GLN A 79 9.70 4.39 -7.31
N VAL A 80 8.68 3.67 -6.84
CA VAL A 80 8.88 2.48 -5.97
C VAL A 80 9.66 1.41 -6.73
N MET A 81 9.25 1.10 -7.97
CA MET A 81 9.94 0.14 -8.83
C MET A 81 11.39 0.58 -9.11
N GLU A 82 11.61 1.85 -9.43
CA GLU A 82 12.95 2.41 -9.66
C GLU A 82 13.85 2.32 -8.42
N ALA A 83 13.28 2.50 -7.22
CA ALA A 83 14.01 2.32 -5.97
C ALA A 83 14.43 0.85 -5.75
N MET A 84 13.57 -0.10 -6.11
CA MET A 84 13.92 -1.53 -6.08
C MET A 84 15.02 -1.87 -7.11
N LEU A 85 14.89 -1.38 -8.34
CA LEU A 85 15.84 -1.62 -9.42
C LEU A 85 17.24 -1.05 -9.11
N SER A 86 17.30 0.10 -8.44
CA SER A 86 18.56 0.75 -8.04
C SER A 86 19.13 0.25 -6.69
N GLY A 87 18.50 -0.75 -6.05
CA GLY A 87 18.93 -1.25 -4.74
C GLY A 87 18.67 -0.31 -3.56
N ARG A 88 17.91 0.77 -3.75
CA ARG A 88 17.50 1.69 -2.67
C ARG A 88 16.31 1.17 -1.86
N GLY A 89 15.53 0.23 -2.42
CA GLY A 89 14.42 -0.45 -1.78
C GLY A 89 14.58 -1.96 -1.85
N ASP A 90 14.15 -2.67 -0.79
CA ASP A 90 14.21 -4.13 -0.70
C ASP A 90 12.88 -4.77 -1.12
N GLY A 91 11.84 -3.95 -1.29
CA GLY A 91 10.52 -4.41 -1.71
C GLY A 91 9.51 -3.28 -1.82
N SER A 92 8.25 -3.67 -2.06
CA SER A 92 7.12 -2.77 -2.21
C SER A 92 5.93 -3.18 -1.33
N ALA A 93 5.13 -2.20 -0.91
CA ALA A 93 3.81 -2.43 -0.34
C ALA A 93 2.75 -2.61 -1.44
N ASN A 94 1.59 -3.19 -1.10
CA ASN A 94 0.42 -3.22 -1.96
C ASN A 94 0.06 -1.83 -2.50
N GLY A 95 -0.55 -1.79 -3.66
CA GLY A 95 -0.78 -0.56 -4.42
C GLY A 95 0.35 -0.22 -5.38
N THR A 96 1.58 -0.76 -5.20
CA THR A 96 2.63 -0.60 -6.20
C THR A 96 2.22 -1.29 -7.49
N GLY A 97 2.11 -0.51 -8.57
CA GLY A 97 1.57 -0.96 -9.85
C GLY A 97 2.31 -2.16 -10.42
N THR A 98 1.60 -3.24 -10.66
CA THR A 98 2.20 -4.49 -11.13
C THR A 98 2.76 -4.38 -12.54
N ALA A 99 2.18 -3.53 -13.40
CA ALA A 99 2.77 -3.27 -14.72
C ALA A 99 4.06 -2.43 -14.61
N ASN A 100 4.17 -1.52 -13.63
CA ASN A 100 5.45 -0.85 -13.36
C ASN A 100 6.51 -1.84 -12.87
N LEU A 101 6.13 -2.77 -11.97
CA LEU A 101 7.02 -3.85 -11.53
C LEU A 101 7.48 -4.73 -12.71
N ALA A 102 6.56 -5.04 -13.65
CA ALA A 102 6.89 -5.82 -14.84
C ALA A 102 7.94 -5.13 -15.74
N ILE A 103 7.92 -3.81 -15.85
CA ILE A 103 8.98 -3.06 -16.54
C ILE A 103 10.33 -3.25 -15.84
N GLY A 104 10.34 -3.21 -14.51
CA GLY A 104 11.56 -3.53 -13.75
C GLY A 104 12.05 -4.95 -14.01
N GLU A 105 11.15 -5.94 -14.10
CA GLU A 105 11.46 -7.33 -14.44
C GLU A 105 11.99 -7.48 -15.88
N ILE A 106 11.51 -6.67 -16.83
CA ILE A 106 12.03 -6.64 -18.19
C ILE A 106 13.46 -6.10 -18.22
N ALA A 107 13.71 -5.00 -17.47
CA ALA A 107 15.01 -4.37 -17.37
C ALA A 107 16.03 -5.25 -16.61
N GLN A 108 15.58 -5.91 -15.56
CA GLN A 108 16.41 -6.82 -14.75
C GLN A 108 15.62 -8.10 -14.45
N PRO A 109 15.79 -9.14 -15.28
CA PRO A 109 15.11 -10.42 -15.08
C PRO A 109 15.38 -11.03 -13.69
N GLY A 110 14.31 -11.45 -13.02
CA GLY A 110 14.37 -11.97 -11.67
C GLY A 110 14.47 -10.89 -10.59
N LEU A 111 14.06 -9.65 -10.88
CA LEU A 111 14.15 -8.53 -9.93
C LEU A 111 13.40 -8.79 -8.63
N PHE A 112 12.20 -9.35 -8.68
CA PHE A 112 11.33 -9.44 -7.51
C PHE A 112 10.46 -10.70 -7.47
N LYS A 113 9.83 -10.93 -6.31
CA LYS A 113 8.73 -11.89 -6.11
C LYS A 113 7.55 -11.21 -5.42
N ILE A 114 6.35 -11.45 -5.94
CA ILE A 114 5.08 -10.96 -5.39
C ILE A 114 4.63 -11.91 -4.27
N PHE A 115 4.45 -11.39 -3.07
CA PHE A 115 3.91 -12.17 -1.96
C PHE A 115 2.45 -11.84 -1.61
N CYS A 116 1.94 -10.69 -2.09
CA CYS A 116 0.56 -10.26 -1.89
C CYS A 116 0.12 -9.36 -3.05
N THR A 117 -1.13 -9.50 -3.52
CA THR A 117 -1.75 -8.54 -4.44
C THR A 117 -2.97 -7.89 -3.79
N ASN A 118 -3.49 -6.84 -4.41
CA ASN A 118 -4.75 -6.20 -4.02
C ASN A 118 -5.78 -6.29 -5.16
N PRO A 119 -6.41 -7.45 -5.37
CA PRO A 119 -7.47 -7.57 -6.37
C PRO A 119 -8.58 -6.57 -6.11
N SER A 120 -8.96 -5.83 -7.14
CA SER A 120 -10.06 -4.86 -7.08
C SER A 120 -11.03 -5.04 -8.23
N ASN A 121 -12.27 -4.61 -8.04
CA ASN A 121 -13.37 -4.69 -8.99
C ASN A 121 -14.53 -3.83 -8.49
N VAL A 122 -15.73 -3.94 -9.07
CA VAL A 122 -16.90 -3.16 -8.66
C VAL A 122 -17.36 -3.40 -7.22
N LYS A 123 -17.02 -4.55 -6.63
CA LYS A 123 -17.32 -4.88 -5.21
C LYS A 123 -16.23 -4.39 -4.26
N TYR A 124 -14.99 -4.49 -4.68
CA TYR A 124 -13.79 -4.13 -3.91
C TYR A 124 -13.11 -2.96 -4.62
N VAL A 125 -13.73 -1.78 -4.50
CA VAL A 125 -13.35 -0.60 -5.28
C VAL A 125 -11.99 -0.07 -4.84
N LEU A 126 -11.13 0.15 -5.83
CA LEU A 126 -9.88 0.89 -5.67
C LEU A 126 -9.78 2.00 -6.71
N ASP A 127 -10.26 1.75 -7.92
CA ASP A 127 -10.10 2.57 -9.11
C ASP A 127 -11.45 3.14 -9.59
N GLU A 128 -11.44 4.40 -10.02
CA GLU A 128 -12.65 5.08 -10.46
C GLU A 128 -12.35 6.28 -11.36
N PHE A 129 -13.35 6.70 -12.14
CA PHE A 129 -13.39 8.02 -12.77
C PHE A 129 -14.26 8.95 -11.95
N ILE A 130 -13.73 10.13 -11.64
CA ILE A 130 -14.43 11.20 -10.92
C ILE A 130 -14.50 12.47 -11.76
N THR A 131 -15.48 13.31 -11.48
CA THR A 131 -15.67 14.65 -12.09
C THR A 131 -16.14 15.63 -11.02
N GLY A 132 -16.15 16.92 -11.33
CA GLY A 132 -16.72 17.94 -10.45
C GLY A 132 -18.18 17.65 -10.12
N LYS A 133 -18.63 17.98 -8.90
CA LYS A 133 -19.98 17.68 -8.41
C LYS A 133 -21.07 18.12 -9.38
N ASP A 134 -20.97 19.36 -9.89
CA ASP A 134 -21.98 20.00 -10.76
C ASP A 134 -21.67 19.82 -12.23
N SER A 135 -20.73 18.98 -12.61
CA SER A 135 -20.36 18.69 -14.00
C SER A 135 -21.52 18.05 -14.76
N ALA A 136 -21.67 18.39 -16.02
CA ALA A 136 -22.64 17.77 -16.95
C ALA A 136 -22.23 16.34 -17.37
N ILE A 137 -20.97 15.92 -17.13
CA ILE A 137 -20.43 14.59 -17.46
C ILE A 137 -21.10 13.55 -16.55
N LYS A 138 -21.88 12.62 -17.08
CA LYS A 138 -22.62 11.60 -16.32
C LYS A 138 -22.11 10.18 -16.57
N THR A 139 -21.53 9.93 -17.72
CA THR A 139 -21.08 8.63 -18.19
C THR A 139 -19.65 8.70 -18.70
N MET A 140 -19.00 7.56 -18.86
CA MET A 140 -17.67 7.49 -19.46
C MET A 140 -17.65 8.00 -20.91
N ALA A 141 -18.74 7.83 -21.67
CA ALA A 141 -18.85 8.33 -23.05
C ALA A 141 -18.86 9.87 -23.13
N ASP A 142 -19.35 10.55 -22.08
CA ASP A 142 -19.38 12.04 -22.03
C ASP A 142 -17.94 12.62 -21.89
N LEU A 143 -16.95 11.79 -21.67
CA LEU A 143 -15.54 12.20 -21.64
C LEU A 143 -14.93 12.42 -23.03
N LYS A 144 -15.70 12.24 -24.11
CA LYS A 144 -15.27 12.55 -25.48
C LYS A 144 -14.77 13.98 -25.60
N GLY A 145 -13.51 14.14 -26.06
CA GLY A 145 -12.85 15.44 -26.22
C GLY A 145 -12.52 16.18 -24.92
N LYS A 146 -12.66 15.56 -23.76
CA LYS A 146 -12.42 16.18 -22.45
C LYS A 146 -10.97 16.06 -21.99
N ARG A 147 -10.59 16.94 -21.07
CA ARG A 147 -9.31 16.92 -20.38
C ARG A 147 -9.41 15.97 -19.19
N VAL A 148 -8.61 14.91 -19.19
CA VAL A 148 -8.65 13.89 -18.15
C VAL A 148 -7.28 13.80 -17.49
N ALA A 149 -7.21 13.84 -16.16
CA ALA A 149 -6.00 13.51 -15.44
C ALA A 149 -5.94 12.02 -15.08
N SER A 150 -4.74 11.48 -15.03
CA SER A 150 -4.46 10.16 -14.41
C SER A 150 -3.35 10.30 -13.38
N GLY A 151 -3.25 9.34 -12.47
CA GLY A 151 -2.07 9.21 -11.61
C GLY A 151 -0.80 9.02 -12.45
N PRO A 152 0.39 9.32 -11.87
CA PRO A 152 1.64 9.24 -12.60
C PRO A 152 2.04 7.80 -12.91
N GLY A 153 2.80 7.64 -13.98
CA GLY A 153 3.42 6.40 -14.40
C GLY A 153 2.65 5.63 -15.47
N ILE A 154 3.41 4.79 -16.16
CA ILE A 154 2.97 4.11 -17.39
C ILE A 154 1.72 3.25 -17.20
N GLN A 155 1.56 2.60 -16.02
CA GLN A 155 0.37 1.81 -15.75
C GLN A 155 -0.89 2.68 -15.76
N ASN A 156 -0.91 3.76 -14.97
CA ASN A 156 -2.10 4.61 -14.83
C ASN A 156 -2.47 5.30 -16.13
N THR A 157 -1.49 5.85 -16.85
CA THR A 157 -1.74 6.53 -18.14
C THR A 157 -2.21 5.57 -19.21
N THR A 158 -1.64 4.38 -19.31
CA THR A 158 -2.08 3.36 -20.27
C THR A 158 -3.50 2.89 -19.98
N LEU A 159 -3.81 2.60 -18.71
CA LEU A 159 -5.15 2.20 -18.31
C LEU A 159 -6.17 3.30 -18.61
N CYS A 160 -5.89 4.55 -18.21
CA CYS A 160 -6.76 5.68 -18.44
C CYS A 160 -7.09 5.83 -19.93
N LYS A 161 -6.08 5.90 -20.79
CA LYS A 161 -6.23 6.01 -22.26
C LYS A 161 -7.04 4.85 -22.84
N THR A 162 -6.73 3.61 -22.42
CA THR A 162 -7.41 2.42 -22.95
C THR A 162 -8.87 2.34 -22.50
N MET A 163 -9.17 2.72 -21.26
CA MET A 163 -10.56 2.75 -20.77
C MET A 163 -11.39 3.82 -21.48
N LEU A 164 -10.83 5.01 -21.70
CA LEU A 164 -11.48 6.07 -22.48
C LEU A 164 -11.78 5.61 -23.92
N GLU A 165 -10.79 4.97 -24.57
CA GLU A 165 -10.94 4.39 -25.91
C GLU A 165 -12.08 3.37 -25.95
N ARG A 166 -12.08 2.38 -25.02
CA ARG A 166 -13.11 1.33 -24.95
C ARG A 166 -14.49 1.83 -24.54
N ALA A 167 -14.55 2.94 -23.83
CA ALA A 167 -15.80 3.62 -23.49
C ALA A 167 -16.34 4.54 -24.60
N GLY A 168 -15.64 4.65 -25.74
CA GLY A 168 -16.05 5.55 -26.84
C GLY A 168 -15.73 7.03 -26.60
N ALA A 169 -14.96 7.37 -25.59
CA ALA A 169 -14.54 8.73 -25.25
C ALA A 169 -13.36 9.20 -26.13
N THR A 170 -13.54 9.15 -27.46
CA THR A 170 -12.52 9.53 -28.43
C THR A 170 -12.11 11.01 -28.32
N GLY A 171 -10.84 11.32 -28.59
CA GLY A 171 -10.33 12.70 -28.54
C GLY A 171 -10.12 13.25 -27.13
N ALA A 172 -10.35 12.47 -26.08
CA ALA A 172 -9.97 12.86 -24.71
C ALA A 172 -8.44 12.99 -24.61
N THR A 173 -7.99 14.06 -23.94
CA THR A 173 -6.57 14.26 -23.64
C THR A 173 -6.25 13.77 -22.23
N VAL A 174 -5.16 13.02 -22.06
CA VAL A 174 -4.75 12.48 -20.75
C VAL A 174 -3.44 13.13 -20.32
N THR A 175 -3.46 13.75 -19.12
CA THR A 175 -2.29 14.33 -18.46
C THR A 175 -2.00 13.63 -17.15
N GLU A 176 -0.72 13.52 -16.78
CA GLU A 176 -0.33 12.98 -15.48
C GLU A 176 -0.38 14.06 -14.41
N LEU A 177 -1.05 13.76 -13.31
CA LEU A 177 -1.03 14.57 -12.09
C LEU A 177 -0.84 13.66 -10.88
N PRO A 178 -0.10 14.09 -9.84
CA PRO A 178 -0.10 13.41 -8.56
C PRO A 178 -1.54 13.20 -8.06
N ILE A 179 -1.86 12.01 -7.58
CA ILE A 179 -3.23 11.64 -7.17
C ILE A 179 -3.81 12.63 -6.14
N GLY A 180 -2.98 13.10 -5.20
CA GLY A 180 -3.40 14.12 -4.22
C GLY A 180 -3.82 15.47 -4.81
N GLN A 181 -3.52 15.76 -6.09
CA GLN A 181 -3.91 16.98 -6.77
C GLN A 181 -5.21 16.85 -7.60
N HIS A 182 -5.74 15.63 -7.77
CA HIS A 182 -6.87 15.38 -8.64
C HIS A 182 -8.11 16.18 -8.25
N VAL A 183 -8.50 16.16 -6.97
CA VAL A 183 -9.68 16.89 -6.48
C VAL A 183 -9.50 18.40 -6.67
N ALA A 184 -8.35 18.96 -6.29
CA ALA A 184 -8.06 20.37 -6.45
C ALA A 184 -8.08 20.81 -7.92
N SER A 185 -7.53 20.00 -8.82
CA SER A 185 -7.51 20.28 -10.27
C SER A 185 -8.92 20.27 -10.89
N LEU A 186 -9.82 19.40 -10.42
CA LEU A 186 -11.23 19.38 -10.80
C LEU A 186 -11.95 20.64 -10.32
N VAL A 187 -11.75 21.01 -9.05
CA VAL A 187 -12.36 22.22 -8.47
C VAL A 187 -11.89 23.49 -9.18
N ALA A 188 -10.61 23.54 -9.55
CA ALA A 188 -10.03 24.65 -10.29
C ALA A 188 -10.39 24.66 -11.79
N GLY A 189 -11.11 23.66 -12.31
CA GLY A 189 -11.46 23.55 -13.73
C GLY A 189 -10.26 23.32 -14.65
N GLN A 190 -9.12 22.87 -14.12
CA GLN A 190 -7.93 22.55 -14.92
C GLN A 190 -8.13 21.29 -15.75
N VAL A 191 -8.88 20.33 -15.23
CA VAL A 191 -9.31 19.10 -15.90
C VAL A 191 -10.80 18.89 -15.72
N ASP A 192 -11.41 18.10 -16.59
CA ASP A 192 -12.85 17.84 -16.62
C ASP A 192 -13.21 16.55 -15.87
N ALA A 193 -12.27 15.60 -15.82
CA ALA A 193 -12.38 14.35 -15.07
C ALA A 193 -11.00 13.84 -14.63
N CYS A 194 -10.98 12.90 -13.69
CA CYS A 194 -9.77 12.19 -13.29
C CYS A 194 -10.05 10.69 -13.22
N TYR A 195 -9.14 9.89 -13.77
CA TYR A 195 -8.95 8.50 -13.39
C TYR A 195 -8.11 8.48 -12.12
N THR A 196 -8.70 8.05 -11.03
CA THR A 196 -8.07 8.13 -9.70
C THR A 196 -8.18 6.82 -8.93
N LEU A 197 -7.49 6.77 -7.82
CA LEU A 197 -7.50 5.65 -6.88
C LEU A 197 -7.91 6.13 -5.50
N GLU A 198 -8.54 5.26 -4.74
CA GLU A 198 -8.88 5.54 -3.35
C GLU A 198 -7.59 5.78 -2.47
N PRO A 199 -7.64 6.70 -1.52
CA PRO A 199 -8.82 7.36 -0.96
C PRO A 199 -9.21 8.69 -1.63
N THR A 200 -8.65 9.05 -2.76
CA THR A 200 -8.85 10.38 -3.39
C THR A 200 -10.30 10.61 -3.81
N GLY A 201 -10.95 9.59 -4.37
CA GLY A 201 -12.35 9.69 -4.72
C GLY A 201 -13.25 9.90 -3.51
N THR A 202 -13.00 9.17 -2.43
CA THR A 202 -13.71 9.37 -1.15
C THR A 202 -13.51 10.79 -0.62
N ILE A 203 -12.28 11.33 -0.63
CA ILE A 203 -12.00 12.69 -0.16
C ILE A 203 -12.85 13.70 -0.93
N GLY A 204 -12.85 13.65 -2.26
CA GLY A 204 -13.61 14.59 -3.08
C GLY A 204 -15.13 14.46 -2.90
N ARG A 205 -15.64 13.23 -2.83
CA ARG A 205 -17.07 12.93 -2.62
C ARG A 205 -17.56 13.41 -1.26
N MET A 206 -16.82 13.10 -0.20
CA MET A 206 -17.21 13.46 1.17
C MET A 206 -17.06 14.96 1.44
N ASN A 207 -16.14 15.63 0.78
CA ASN A 207 -16.05 17.10 0.82
C ASN A 207 -17.09 17.79 -0.08
N GLY A 208 -17.94 17.04 -0.77
CA GLY A 208 -18.99 17.56 -1.61
C GLY A 208 -18.51 18.30 -2.86
N THR A 209 -17.28 18.08 -3.31
CA THR A 209 -16.65 18.77 -4.44
C THR A 209 -16.64 17.95 -5.72
N THR A 210 -16.64 16.63 -5.60
CA THR A 210 -16.63 15.71 -6.74
C THR A 210 -17.72 14.64 -6.61
N ARG A 211 -17.95 13.92 -7.70
CA ARG A 211 -18.74 12.71 -7.73
C ARG A 211 -18.10 11.66 -8.62
N VAL A 212 -18.41 10.40 -8.36
CA VAL A 212 -17.99 9.27 -9.16
C VAL A 212 -18.80 9.23 -10.45
N ILE A 213 -18.12 9.04 -11.59
CA ILE A 213 -18.73 8.71 -12.88
C ILE A 213 -18.95 7.20 -12.92
N GLU A 214 -17.88 6.43 -12.67
CA GLU A 214 -17.90 4.98 -12.63
C GLU A 214 -16.72 4.45 -11.80
N ALA A 215 -16.94 3.34 -11.06
CA ALA A 215 -15.95 2.68 -10.22
C ALA A 215 -15.69 1.23 -10.66
N GLY A 216 -14.52 0.67 -10.30
CA GLY A 216 -14.11 -0.68 -10.71
C GLY A 216 -13.90 -0.77 -12.23
N VAL A 217 -13.45 0.33 -12.80
CA VAL A 217 -13.41 0.54 -14.26
C VAL A 217 -12.39 -0.35 -14.97
N VAL A 218 -11.28 -0.73 -14.30
CA VAL A 218 -10.30 -1.64 -14.91
C VAL A 218 -10.88 -3.05 -15.07
N ALA A 219 -11.57 -3.57 -14.07
CA ALA A 219 -12.24 -4.87 -14.17
C ALA A 219 -13.22 -4.88 -15.37
N LYS A 220 -14.05 -3.87 -15.48
CA LYS A 220 -15.05 -3.75 -16.55
C LYS A 220 -14.42 -3.54 -17.93
N TYR A 221 -13.64 -2.49 -18.09
CA TYR A 221 -13.17 -2.05 -19.41
C TYR A 221 -11.91 -2.79 -19.88
N ILE A 222 -11.04 -3.25 -18.98
CA ILE A 222 -9.79 -3.93 -19.36
C ILE A 222 -9.95 -5.46 -19.30
N LEU A 223 -10.51 -5.99 -18.20
CA LEU A 223 -10.69 -7.42 -18.05
C LEU A 223 -11.99 -7.94 -18.67
N GLY A 224 -12.95 -7.08 -18.97
CA GLY A 224 -14.19 -7.42 -19.67
C GLY A 224 -15.27 -8.04 -18.78
N ASP A 225 -15.05 -8.07 -17.46
CA ASP A 225 -16.01 -8.52 -16.46
C ASP A 225 -15.90 -7.61 -15.23
N PRO A 226 -16.99 -6.91 -14.82
CA PRO A 226 -16.98 -6.02 -13.66
C PRO A 226 -16.56 -6.68 -12.35
N MET A 227 -16.68 -8.02 -12.25
CA MET A 227 -16.29 -8.81 -11.09
C MET A 227 -14.90 -9.43 -11.21
N ALA A 228 -14.23 -9.28 -12.36
CA ALA A 228 -12.89 -9.83 -12.55
C ALA A 228 -11.89 -9.23 -11.53
N PRO A 229 -11.01 -10.05 -10.95
CA PRO A 229 -10.01 -9.58 -10.02
C PRO A 229 -8.89 -8.83 -10.76
N TRP A 230 -8.87 -7.51 -10.69
CA TRP A 230 -7.76 -6.74 -11.20
C TRP A 230 -6.60 -6.73 -10.20
N HIS A 231 -5.54 -7.46 -10.49
CA HIS A 231 -4.30 -7.51 -9.70
C HIS A 231 -3.37 -6.32 -10.05
N GLY A 232 -3.90 -5.11 -9.93
CA GLY A 232 -3.23 -3.89 -10.37
C GLY A 232 -2.10 -3.40 -9.48
N GLY A 233 -2.00 -3.90 -8.25
CA GLY A 233 -0.96 -3.55 -7.30
C GLY A 233 -0.48 -4.75 -6.50
N ALA A 234 0.79 -4.70 -6.05
CA ALA A 234 1.39 -5.80 -5.31
C ALA A 234 2.31 -5.33 -4.18
N GLY A 235 2.36 -6.14 -3.13
CA GLY A 235 3.45 -6.23 -2.19
C GLY A 235 4.47 -7.25 -2.71
N SER A 236 5.73 -6.84 -2.77
CA SER A 236 6.82 -7.66 -3.31
C SER A 236 8.11 -7.49 -2.51
N LEU A 237 9.00 -8.46 -2.60
CA LEU A 237 10.39 -8.36 -2.15
C LEU A 237 11.32 -8.57 -3.33
N THR A 238 12.48 -7.91 -3.34
CA THR A 238 13.51 -8.19 -4.34
C THR A 238 14.05 -9.61 -4.15
N THR A 239 14.30 -10.29 -5.26
CA THR A 239 14.85 -11.66 -5.23
C THR A 239 16.23 -11.69 -4.56
N GLU A 240 16.98 -10.60 -4.71
CA GLU A 240 18.28 -10.43 -4.03
C GLU A 240 18.11 -10.43 -2.51
N PHE A 241 17.15 -9.64 -1.99
CA PHE A 241 16.86 -9.60 -0.55
C PHE A 241 16.42 -10.98 -0.03
N ILE A 242 15.51 -11.65 -0.76
CA ILE A 242 15.02 -12.99 -0.41
C ILE A 242 16.17 -13.99 -0.33
N LYS A 243 17.06 -14.00 -1.32
CA LYS A 243 18.22 -14.92 -1.35
C LYS A 243 19.23 -14.65 -0.23
N LYS A 244 19.52 -13.39 0.05
CA LYS A 244 20.44 -12.99 1.13
C LYS A 244 19.88 -13.23 2.53
N ASN A 245 18.55 -13.11 2.69
CA ASN A 245 17.90 -13.11 4.00
C ASN A 245 16.62 -14.00 3.98
N PRO A 246 16.72 -15.30 3.70
CA PRO A 246 15.53 -16.15 3.49
C PRO A 246 14.62 -16.20 4.72
N GLU A 247 15.17 -16.38 5.92
CA GLU A 247 14.37 -16.43 7.15
C GLU A 247 13.76 -15.08 7.55
N VAL A 248 14.47 -13.99 7.28
CA VAL A 248 13.95 -12.63 7.48
C VAL A 248 12.79 -12.37 6.52
N SER A 249 12.91 -12.80 5.27
CA SER A 249 11.86 -12.65 4.25
C SER A 249 10.59 -13.43 4.64
N LYS A 250 10.72 -14.66 5.13
CA LYS A 250 9.58 -15.46 5.63
C LYS A 250 8.89 -14.76 6.81
N LYS A 251 9.66 -14.28 7.79
CA LYS A 251 9.11 -13.52 8.93
C LYS A 251 8.41 -12.24 8.49
N PHE A 252 8.98 -11.52 7.52
CA PHE A 252 8.39 -10.30 6.97
C PHE A 252 7.03 -10.60 6.31
N ILE A 253 6.98 -11.62 5.43
CA ILE A 253 5.75 -12.02 4.75
C ILE A 253 4.69 -12.48 5.76
N ALA A 254 5.07 -13.23 6.80
CA ALA A 254 4.17 -13.67 7.85
C ALA A 254 3.62 -12.48 8.67
N ALA A 255 4.46 -11.50 9.04
CA ALA A 255 4.02 -10.30 9.74
C ALA A 255 3.12 -9.42 8.85
N TYR A 256 3.43 -9.32 7.55
CA TYR A 256 2.60 -8.64 6.58
C TYR A 256 1.22 -9.31 6.43
N ALA A 257 1.18 -10.64 6.39
CA ALA A 257 -0.06 -11.42 6.32
C ALA A 257 -0.99 -11.14 7.51
N ARG A 258 -0.44 -10.86 8.72
CA ARG A 258 -1.25 -10.40 9.86
C ARG A 258 -1.93 -9.06 9.59
N GLY A 259 -1.26 -8.16 8.86
CA GLY A 259 -1.87 -6.90 8.39
C GLY A 259 -3.01 -7.15 7.40
N VAL A 260 -2.84 -8.09 6.46
CA VAL A 260 -3.90 -8.54 5.55
C VAL A 260 -5.08 -9.10 6.33
N GLU A 261 -4.83 -9.97 7.31
CA GLU A 261 -5.88 -10.57 8.13
C GLU A 261 -6.63 -9.53 8.97
N LEU A 262 -5.94 -8.53 9.49
CA LEU A 262 -6.59 -7.42 10.19
C LEU A 262 -7.55 -6.65 9.27
N VAL A 263 -7.14 -6.37 8.03
CA VAL A 263 -8.02 -5.70 7.06
C VAL A 263 -9.24 -6.55 6.72
N ARG A 264 -9.08 -7.86 6.62
CA ARG A 264 -10.17 -8.80 6.29
C ARG A 264 -11.17 -8.94 7.44
N THR A 265 -10.68 -9.05 8.67
CA THR A 265 -11.51 -9.39 9.85
C THR A 265 -11.99 -8.18 10.63
N LYS A 266 -11.25 -7.08 10.59
CA LYS A 266 -11.54 -5.84 11.32
C LYS A 266 -11.34 -4.61 10.42
N PRO A 267 -12.10 -4.49 9.31
CA PRO A 267 -11.89 -3.44 8.31
C PRO A 267 -11.99 -2.03 8.90
N ASP A 268 -12.89 -1.80 9.84
CA ASP A 268 -13.09 -0.46 10.43
C ASP A 268 -11.93 -0.04 11.35
N GLU A 269 -11.34 -1.00 12.08
CA GLU A 269 -10.10 -0.76 12.81
C GLU A 269 -8.94 -0.49 11.84
N ALA A 270 -8.83 -1.31 10.80
CA ALA A 270 -7.73 -1.21 9.83
C ALA A 270 -7.75 0.12 9.08
N ARG A 271 -8.92 0.63 8.65
CA ARG A 271 -9.05 1.91 7.92
C ARG A 271 -8.36 3.07 8.62
N GLN A 272 -8.33 3.07 9.95
CA GLN A 272 -7.69 4.14 10.74
C GLN A 272 -6.18 4.26 10.44
N PHE A 273 -5.54 3.19 10.01
CA PHE A 273 -4.11 3.17 9.69
C PHE A 273 -3.78 3.77 8.31
N MET A 274 -4.76 4.25 7.55
CA MET A 274 -4.49 5.08 6.36
C MET A 274 -3.98 6.49 6.73
N LYS A 275 -4.29 6.97 7.93
CA LYS A 275 -3.83 8.28 8.44
C LYS A 275 -2.31 8.31 8.51
N GLY A 276 -1.71 9.41 8.06
CA GLY A 276 -0.26 9.57 8.02
C GLY A 276 0.43 8.92 6.80
N TYR A 277 -0.23 7.96 6.15
CA TYR A 277 0.31 7.30 4.94
C TYR A 277 -0.37 7.79 3.65
N THR A 278 -1.62 8.21 3.73
CA THR A 278 -2.40 8.76 2.62
C THR A 278 -2.82 10.20 2.94
N ALA A 279 -3.58 10.83 2.04
CA ALA A 279 -4.12 12.17 2.25
C ALA A 279 -5.43 12.20 3.04
N ILE A 280 -5.97 11.02 3.45
CA ILE A 280 -7.23 10.97 4.17
C ILE A 280 -7.05 11.29 5.66
N GLU A 281 -7.96 12.07 6.19
CA GLU A 281 -7.92 12.51 7.59
C GLU A 281 -9.25 12.31 8.30
N GLY A 282 -9.18 12.28 9.62
CA GLY A 282 -10.36 12.28 10.50
C GLY A 282 -11.32 11.11 10.25
N PRO A 283 -12.64 11.37 10.35
CA PRO A 283 -13.67 10.34 10.21
C PRO A 283 -13.82 9.84 8.77
N LEU A 284 -13.27 10.54 7.77
CA LEU A 284 -13.38 10.15 6.37
C LEU A 284 -12.77 8.78 6.07
N THR A 285 -11.85 8.30 6.92
CA THR A 285 -11.29 6.95 6.78
C THR A 285 -12.35 5.85 6.78
N ALA A 286 -13.46 6.03 7.49
CA ALA A 286 -14.55 5.06 7.57
C ALA A 286 -15.27 4.88 6.22
N GLU A 287 -15.27 5.91 5.38
CA GLU A 287 -15.98 5.95 4.11
C GLU A 287 -15.18 5.37 2.93
N VAL A 288 -13.87 5.08 3.13
CA VAL A 288 -13.01 4.56 2.05
C VAL A 288 -13.39 3.10 1.74
N PRO A 289 -13.79 2.78 0.51
CA PRO A 289 -13.94 1.40 0.09
C PRO A 289 -12.57 0.70 0.11
N LEU A 290 -12.58 -0.59 0.37
CA LEU A 290 -11.36 -1.39 0.46
C LEU A 290 -11.24 -2.36 -0.72
N ALA A 291 -10.07 -2.40 -1.33
CA ALA A 291 -9.68 -3.49 -2.22
C ALA A 291 -9.69 -4.81 -1.43
N SER A 292 -9.80 -5.93 -2.11
CA SER A 292 -9.48 -7.22 -1.51
C SER A 292 -7.97 -7.43 -1.50
N TYR A 293 -7.52 -8.46 -0.78
CA TYR A 293 -6.11 -8.81 -0.72
C TYR A 293 -5.97 -10.32 -0.91
N MET A 294 -4.89 -10.73 -1.60
CA MET A 294 -4.62 -12.14 -1.92
C MET A 294 -3.13 -12.40 -1.68
N LEU A 295 -2.85 -13.33 -0.77
CA LEU A 295 -1.48 -13.78 -0.48
C LEU A 295 -1.00 -14.77 -1.54
N TYR A 296 0.30 -14.94 -1.67
CA TYR A 296 0.96 -15.77 -2.68
C TYR A 296 0.45 -17.22 -2.75
N ASN A 297 0.03 -17.78 -1.63
CA ASN A 297 -0.47 -19.16 -1.50
C ASN A 297 -1.99 -19.30 -1.69
N GLU A 298 -2.68 -18.21 -2.01
CA GLU A 298 -4.13 -18.18 -2.23
C GLU A 298 -4.51 -18.11 -3.72
N PHE A 299 -3.54 -17.90 -4.62
CA PHE A 299 -3.78 -17.77 -6.06
C PHE A 299 -4.35 -19.05 -6.66
N LYS A 300 -5.44 -18.92 -7.39
CA LYS A 300 -6.05 -19.96 -8.22
C LYS A 300 -5.60 -19.78 -9.67
N PRO A 301 -5.71 -20.81 -10.51
CA PRO A 301 -5.41 -20.67 -11.94
C PRO A 301 -6.20 -19.55 -12.64
N SER A 302 -7.45 -19.31 -12.23
CA SER A 302 -8.26 -18.20 -12.74
C SER A 302 -7.69 -16.83 -12.39
N ASP A 303 -7.11 -16.67 -11.20
CA ASP A 303 -6.51 -15.41 -10.78
C ASP A 303 -5.24 -15.11 -11.60
N ILE A 304 -4.41 -16.13 -11.82
CA ILE A 304 -3.24 -16.05 -12.70
C ILE A 304 -3.66 -15.69 -14.12
N ALA A 305 -4.75 -16.28 -14.65
CA ALA A 305 -5.24 -15.98 -15.99
C ALA A 305 -5.70 -14.51 -16.13
N TYR A 306 -6.44 -13.97 -15.16
CA TYR A 306 -6.82 -12.55 -15.17
C TYR A 306 -5.63 -11.63 -14.99
N PHE A 307 -4.66 -12.01 -14.18
CA PHE A 307 -3.44 -11.24 -14.00
C PHE A 307 -2.59 -11.25 -15.29
N GLN A 308 -2.49 -12.39 -15.96
CA GLN A 308 -1.82 -12.49 -17.26
C GLN A 308 -2.53 -11.66 -18.32
N LYS A 309 -3.87 -11.72 -18.41
CA LYS A 309 -4.67 -10.89 -19.32
C LYS A 309 -4.41 -9.39 -19.11
N PHE A 310 -4.21 -8.97 -17.85
CA PHE A 310 -3.82 -7.60 -17.52
C PHE A 310 -2.43 -7.26 -18.07
N TYR A 311 -1.44 -8.15 -17.93
CA TYR A 311 -0.09 -7.93 -18.48
C TYR A 311 -0.04 -7.96 -20.00
N ASP A 312 -0.85 -8.83 -20.61
CA ASP A 312 -0.93 -8.95 -22.08
C ASP A 312 -1.40 -7.64 -22.73
N LEU A 313 -2.24 -6.85 -22.05
CA LEU A 313 -2.61 -5.50 -22.51
C LEU A 313 -1.38 -4.63 -22.79
N PHE A 314 -0.39 -4.65 -21.91
CA PHE A 314 0.82 -3.83 -22.05
C PHE A 314 1.75 -4.35 -23.13
N SER A 315 1.78 -5.67 -23.34
CA SER A 315 2.49 -6.30 -24.44
C SER A 315 1.82 -5.96 -25.77
N ASP A 316 0.50 -6.08 -25.86
CA ASP A 316 -0.29 -5.80 -27.06
C ASP A 316 -0.21 -4.32 -27.49
N LYS A 317 -0.02 -3.42 -26.53
CA LYS A 317 0.20 -1.98 -26.80
C LYS A 317 1.69 -1.64 -27.05
N GLY A 318 2.59 -2.62 -27.11
CA GLY A 318 4.02 -2.41 -27.33
C GLY A 318 4.75 -1.71 -26.18
N ILE A 319 4.15 -1.65 -24.97
CA ILE A 319 4.77 -1.07 -23.79
C ILE A 319 5.75 -2.04 -23.17
N PHE A 320 5.39 -3.32 -23.12
CA PHE A 320 6.33 -4.38 -22.77
C PHE A 320 7.02 -4.85 -24.05
N GLU A 321 8.33 -4.71 -24.10
CA GLU A 321 9.15 -5.17 -25.24
C GLU A 321 9.08 -6.70 -25.45
N LYS A 322 8.68 -7.44 -24.40
CA LYS A 322 8.47 -8.89 -24.41
C LYS A 322 7.32 -9.26 -23.48
N LYS A 323 6.70 -10.41 -23.74
CA LYS A 323 5.71 -10.96 -22.79
C LYS A 323 6.35 -11.26 -21.44
N VAL A 324 5.67 -10.87 -20.38
CA VAL A 324 6.09 -11.13 -19.00
C VAL A 324 5.11 -12.16 -18.39
N PRO A 325 5.54 -13.42 -18.20
CA PRO A 325 4.71 -14.43 -17.57
C PRO A 325 4.53 -14.11 -16.07
N VAL A 326 3.29 -14.16 -15.60
CA VAL A 326 2.93 -13.80 -14.23
C VAL A 326 3.33 -14.86 -13.21
N GLU A 327 3.10 -16.15 -13.51
CA GLU A 327 3.29 -17.23 -12.54
C GLU A 327 4.70 -17.30 -11.94
N PRO A 328 5.80 -17.12 -12.71
CA PRO A 328 7.14 -17.08 -12.15
C PRO A 328 7.42 -15.90 -11.21
N LEU A 329 6.61 -14.84 -11.26
CA LEU A 329 6.76 -13.67 -10.39
C LEU A 329 6.16 -13.89 -9.00
N ILE A 330 5.27 -14.88 -8.85
CA ILE A 330 4.65 -15.17 -7.54
C ILE A 330 5.70 -15.84 -6.65
N TYR A 331 5.74 -15.38 -5.40
CA TYR A 331 6.61 -15.96 -4.37
C TYR A 331 6.25 -17.43 -4.14
N LYS A 332 7.26 -18.26 -3.95
CA LYS A 332 7.12 -19.68 -3.54
C LYS A 332 7.94 -19.86 -2.26
N ALA A 333 7.27 -20.34 -1.18
CA ALA A 333 7.89 -20.56 0.14
C ALA A 333 8.90 -21.72 0.13
#